data_8dc439dd71064f25202917e33c183ba2
#
_entry.id   8dc439dd71064f25202917e33c183ba2
#
_cell.length_a   1.000
_cell.length_b   1.000
_cell.length_c   1.000
_cell.angle_alpha   90.00
_cell.angle_beta   90.00
_cell.angle_gamma   90.00
#
_symmetry.space_group_name_H-M   'P 1'
#
loop_
_entity.id
_entity.type
_entity.pdbx_description
1 polymer ?
#
loop_
_entity_poly.entity_id
_entity_poly.type
_entity_poly.pdbx_seq_one_letter_code
_entity_poly.pdbx_strand_id
1 'polypeptide(L)'
;MAGLEGMEEPRQQGQATAARWMPAVECERTRGERETFGDPTEGEVKLPSLGESAGTARRLTLWVVQHKWGLSAQVSEFAVLLVSELVGNAVRHTGARVFGLKMLRRRGWIRIEVRDPSRGLPCLMPVGELDVSGRGLFLVDKLSDRWGVDLLPRGKTTWFEMRVVDRER
;
A
#
# COMPACT_ATOMS: atom_id res chain seq x y z
N MET A 1 27.16 25.81 -53.69
CA MET A 1 27.75 25.75 -52.37
C MET A 1 26.71 26.20 -51.38
N ALA A 2 25.99 25.31 -50.80
CA ALA A 2 24.98 25.60 -49.76
C ALA A 2 25.31 24.74 -48.55
N GLY A 3 25.62 25.41 -47.44
CA GLY A 3 25.94 24.79 -46.18
C GLY A 3 24.71 24.13 -45.59
N LEU A 4 24.88 22.91 -45.11
CA LEU A 4 23.92 22.21 -44.29
C LEU A 4 24.12 22.66 -42.85
N GLU A 5 23.25 23.52 -42.38
CA GLU A 5 23.13 23.88 -40.96
C GLU A 5 22.50 22.71 -40.23
N GLY A 6 23.20 22.25 -39.19
CA GLY A 6 22.78 21.18 -38.33
C GLY A 6 21.54 21.58 -37.52
N MET A 7 20.48 20.84 -37.66
CA MET A 7 19.36 20.86 -36.75
C MET A 7 19.77 20.08 -35.48
N GLU A 8 20.11 20.82 -34.42
CA GLU A 8 20.17 20.26 -33.07
C GLU A 8 18.76 19.89 -32.61
N GLU A 9 18.51 18.63 -32.46
CA GLU A 9 17.32 18.16 -31.77
C GLU A 9 17.38 18.60 -30.29
N PRO A 10 16.28 19.15 -29.73
CA PRO A 10 16.25 19.45 -28.32
C PRO A 10 16.21 18.15 -27.53
N ARG A 11 17.25 17.91 -26.74
CA ARG A 11 17.29 16.87 -25.71
C ARG A 11 16.11 17.07 -24.77
N GLN A 12 15.09 16.24 -24.90
CA GLN A 12 13.99 16.18 -23.96
C GLN A 12 14.55 15.76 -22.60
N GLN A 13 14.57 16.72 -21.69
CA GLN A 13 14.82 16.50 -20.28
C GLN A 13 13.67 15.66 -19.70
N GLY A 14 13.81 14.35 -19.73
CA GLY A 14 12.92 13.38 -19.09
C GLY A 14 13.17 13.28 -17.58
N GLN A 15 13.13 14.39 -16.86
CA GLN A 15 13.03 14.43 -15.40
C GLN A 15 11.70 15.07 -15.00
N ALA A 16 10.61 14.43 -15.35
CA ALA A 16 9.31 14.73 -14.76
C ALA A 16 9.08 13.78 -13.59
N THR A 17 9.68 14.04 -12.47
CA THR A 17 9.07 14.30 -11.17
C THR A 17 7.85 13.41 -10.84
N ALA A 18 8.12 12.31 -10.14
CA ALA A 18 7.13 11.50 -9.42
C ALA A 18 6.30 12.30 -8.37
N ALA A 19 6.54 13.58 -8.22
CA ALA A 19 5.92 14.46 -7.22
C ALA A 19 4.53 15.00 -7.61
N ARG A 20 3.95 14.63 -8.74
CA ARG A 20 2.76 15.30 -9.29
C ARG A 20 1.44 14.57 -9.18
N TRP A 21 1.36 13.47 -8.42
CA TRP A 21 0.15 12.65 -8.39
C TRP A 21 -0.76 12.80 -7.16
N MET A 22 -0.31 13.47 -6.12
CA MET A 22 -1.21 13.81 -5.01
C MET A 22 -1.63 15.28 -5.12
N PRO A 23 -2.92 15.60 -5.18
CA PRO A 23 -3.41 16.97 -5.02
C PRO A 23 -2.86 17.57 -3.71
N ALA A 24 -2.59 18.87 -3.69
CA ALA A 24 -2.01 19.56 -2.52
C ALA A 24 -2.82 19.29 -1.22
N VAL A 25 -4.15 19.24 -1.34
CA VAL A 25 -5.07 18.93 -0.23
C VAL A 25 -4.84 17.52 0.32
N GLU A 26 -4.56 16.54 -0.54
CA GLU A 26 -4.32 15.16 -0.12
C GLU A 26 -2.93 15.01 0.51
N CYS A 27 -1.96 15.80 0.08
CA CYS A 27 -0.64 15.88 0.70
C CYS A 27 -0.69 16.46 2.13
N GLU A 28 -1.46 17.52 2.34
CA GLU A 28 -1.67 18.11 3.68
C GLU A 28 -2.41 17.13 4.61
N ARG A 29 -3.45 16.47 4.11
CA ARG A 29 -4.20 15.47 4.87
C ARG A 29 -3.32 14.29 5.29
N THR A 30 -2.50 13.77 4.39
CA THR A 30 -1.56 12.69 4.70
C THR A 30 -0.50 13.13 5.72
N ARG A 31 -0.06 14.39 5.67
CA ARG A 31 0.84 14.95 6.67
C ARG A 31 0.19 14.94 8.06
N GLY A 32 -1.03 15.46 8.18
CA GLY A 32 -1.78 15.44 9.45
C GLY A 32 -2.04 14.03 9.98
N GLU A 33 -2.32 13.07 9.09
CA GLU A 33 -2.48 11.66 9.47
C GLU A 33 -1.18 11.06 10.01
N ARG A 34 -0.04 11.37 9.41
CA ARG A 34 1.28 10.94 9.90
C ARG A 34 1.66 11.58 11.23
N GLU A 35 1.31 12.84 11.43
CA GLU A 35 1.49 13.53 12.71
C GLU A 35 0.62 12.91 13.81
N THR A 36 -0.58 12.46 13.45
CA THR A 36 -1.55 11.88 14.39
C THR A 36 -1.26 10.43 14.71
N PHE A 37 -0.99 9.60 13.70
CA PHE A 37 -0.90 8.14 13.83
C PHE A 37 0.54 7.62 13.77
N GLY A 38 1.45 8.38 13.20
CA GLY A 38 2.85 8.01 13.02
C GLY A 38 3.17 7.49 11.61
N ASP A 39 4.41 7.06 11.45
CA ASP A 39 4.95 6.50 10.22
C ASP A 39 4.97 4.96 10.29
N PRO A 40 4.23 4.26 9.43
CA PRO A 40 4.15 2.79 9.48
C PRO A 40 5.47 2.08 9.14
N THR A 41 6.47 2.79 8.65
CA THR A 41 7.81 2.22 8.39
C THR A 41 8.73 2.24 9.61
N GLU A 42 8.44 3.07 10.58
CA GLU A 42 9.21 3.20 11.81
C GLU A 42 8.67 2.30 12.93
N GLY A 43 7.39 1.93 12.83
CA GLY A 43 6.72 1.06 13.77
C GLY A 43 5.31 0.69 13.30
N GLU A 44 4.60 -0.08 14.13
CA GLU A 44 3.18 -0.33 13.88
C GLU A 44 2.36 0.92 14.24
N VAL A 45 1.66 1.49 13.28
CA VAL A 45 0.69 2.55 13.53
C VAL A 45 -0.67 1.93 13.82
N LYS A 46 -1.37 2.46 14.82
CA LYS A 46 -2.70 1.99 15.25
C LYS A 46 -3.78 2.90 14.68
N LEU A 47 -4.68 2.31 13.92
CA LEU A 47 -5.81 3.01 13.31
C LEU A 47 -7.13 2.49 13.92
N PRO A 48 -8.11 3.37 14.17
CA PRO A 48 -9.42 2.92 14.65
C PRO A 48 -10.12 2.07 13.59
N SER A 49 -10.89 1.06 14.01
CA SER A 49 -11.66 0.21 13.10
C SER A 49 -12.95 0.91 12.64
N LEU A 50 -12.77 1.97 11.87
CA LEU A 50 -13.84 2.76 11.28
C LEU A 50 -13.73 2.72 9.75
N GLY A 51 -14.85 2.91 9.04
CA GLY A 51 -14.87 2.91 7.58
C GLY A 51 -13.91 3.92 6.94
N GLU A 52 -13.72 5.08 7.56
CA GLU A 52 -12.78 6.13 7.12
C GLU A 52 -11.30 5.74 7.26
N SER A 53 -10.98 4.82 8.16
CA SER A 53 -9.61 4.37 8.39
C SER A 53 -9.02 3.59 7.22
N ALA A 54 -9.85 2.99 6.38
CA ALA A 54 -9.42 2.44 5.10
C ALA A 54 -8.86 3.53 4.18
N GLY A 55 -9.45 4.72 4.18
CA GLY A 55 -8.94 5.90 3.47
C GLY A 55 -7.58 6.34 4.00
N THR A 56 -7.44 6.43 5.32
CA THR A 56 -6.17 6.76 5.98
C THR A 56 -5.08 5.74 5.64
N ALA A 57 -5.37 4.44 5.76
CA ALA A 57 -4.43 3.39 5.41
C ALA A 57 -3.96 3.46 3.93
N ARG A 58 -4.87 3.75 2.99
CA ARG A 58 -4.53 3.95 1.57
C ARG A 58 -3.58 5.13 1.38
N ARG A 59 -3.85 6.28 1.99
CA ARG A 59 -3.01 7.48 1.86
C ARG A 59 -1.62 7.28 2.47
N LEU A 60 -1.54 6.67 3.65
CA LEU A 60 -0.27 6.31 4.27
C LEU A 60 0.52 5.34 3.38
N THR A 61 -0.14 4.33 2.80
CA THR A 61 0.49 3.38 1.89
C THR A 61 1.01 4.05 0.62
N LEU A 62 0.19 4.88 -0.01
CA LEU A 62 0.59 5.63 -1.21
C LEU A 62 1.80 6.52 -0.92
N TRP A 63 1.76 7.26 0.18
CA TRP A 63 2.85 8.12 0.59
C TRP A 63 4.14 7.33 0.82
N VAL A 64 4.08 6.22 1.57
CA VAL A 64 5.26 5.40 1.84
C VAL A 64 5.83 4.81 0.55
N VAL A 65 5.01 4.14 -0.25
CA VAL A 65 5.47 3.40 -1.43
C VAL A 65 5.99 4.34 -2.50
N GLN A 66 5.28 5.43 -2.76
CA GLN A 66 5.62 6.33 -3.86
C GLN A 66 6.61 7.43 -3.46
N HIS A 67 6.39 8.09 -2.32
CA HIS A 67 7.21 9.24 -1.92
C HIS A 67 8.40 8.86 -1.04
N LYS A 68 8.19 8.03 0.00
CA LYS A 68 9.28 7.65 0.89
C LYS A 68 10.22 6.63 0.25
N TRP A 69 9.66 5.64 -0.46
CA TRP A 69 10.44 4.57 -1.09
C TRP A 69 10.74 4.81 -2.57
N GLY A 70 10.08 5.75 -3.23
CA GLY A 70 10.34 6.11 -4.62
C GLY A 70 10.03 4.99 -5.61
N LEU A 71 9.07 4.11 -5.29
CA LEU A 71 8.68 3.00 -6.16
C LEU A 71 7.74 3.48 -7.28
N SER A 72 7.51 2.63 -8.28
CA SER A 72 6.69 2.96 -9.44
C SER A 72 5.21 3.17 -9.06
N ALA A 73 4.49 3.90 -9.91
CA ALA A 73 3.05 4.10 -9.76
C ALA A 73 2.29 2.76 -9.74
N GLN A 74 2.67 1.81 -10.59
CA GLN A 74 2.06 0.49 -10.65
C GLN A 74 2.20 -0.28 -9.32
N VAL A 75 3.38 -0.27 -8.71
CA VAL A 75 3.60 -0.90 -7.39
C VAL A 75 2.75 -0.20 -6.33
N SER A 76 2.65 1.14 -6.40
CA SER A 76 1.83 1.92 -5.47
C SER A 76 0.35 1.60 -5.58
N GLU A 77 -0.18 1.49 -6.80
CA GLU A 77 -1.58 1.15 -7.07
C GLU A 77 -1.93 -0.24 -6.54
N PHE A 78 -1.08 -1.23 -6.80
CA PHE A 78 -1.29 -2.58 -6.27
C PHE A 78 -1.20 -2.60 -4.74
N ALA A 79 -0.19 -1.96 -4.15
CA ALA A 79 -0.05 -1.90 -2.70
C ALA A 79 -1.27 -1.24 -2.03
N VAL A 80 -1.78 -0.14 -2.57
CA VAL A 80 -2.97 0.56 -2.09
C VAL A 80 -4.22 -0.32 -2.20
N LEU A 81 -4.40 -1.02 -3.33
CA LEU A 81 -5.51 -1.94 -3.53
C LEU A 81 -5.47 -3.08 -2.49
N LEU A 82 -4.31 -3.73 -2.34
CA LEU A 82 -4.15 -4.86 -1.42
C LEU A 82 -4.32 -4.44 0.05
N VAL A 83 -3.79 -3.29 0.45
CA VAL A 83 -4.02 -2.72 1.79
C VAL A 83 -5.51 -2.46 2.02
N SER A 84 -6.22 -1.94 1.02
CA SER A 84 -7.67 -1.71 1.12
C SER A 84 -8.43 -3.00 1.44
N GLU A 85 -8.05 -4.12 0.81
CA GLU A 85 -8.67 -5.41 1.05
C GLU A 85 -8.36 -5.95 2.45
N LEU A 86 -7.08 -5.89 2.88
CA LEU A 86 -6.70 -6.35 4.21
C LEU A 86 -7.35 -5.52 5.33
N VAL A 87 -7.36 -4.20 5.19
CA VAL A 87 -8.01 -3.30 6.14
C VAL A 87 -9.52 -3.48 6.13
N GLY A 88 -10.13 -3.62 4.95
CA GLY A 88 -11.55 -3.91 4.82
C GLY A 88 -11.94 -5.20 5.55
N ASN A 89 -11.12 -6.23 5.47
CA ASN A 89 -11.32 -7.47 6.22
C ASN A 89 -11.18 -7.27 7.74
N ALA A 90 -10.16 -6.53 8.17
CA ALA A 90 -9.96 -6.22 9.59
C ALA A 90 -11.14 -5.42 10.16
N VAL A 91 -11.66 -4.43 9.45
CA VAL A 91 -12.77 -3.59 9.92
C VAL A 91 -14.10 -4.36 9.94
N ARG A 92 -14.38 -5.17 8.91
CA ARG A 92 -15.69 -5.83 8.76
C ARG A 92 -15.88 -7.10 9.62
N HIS A 93 -14.80 -7.83 9.85
CA HIS A 93 -14.93 -9.20 10.37
C HIS A 93 -14.45 -9.41 11.80
N THR A 94 -13.93 -8.37 12.46
CA THR A 94 -13.20 -8.61 13.69
C THR A 94 -13.84 -8.06 14.95
N GLY A 95 -14.72 -7.08 14.84
CA GLY A 95 -15.26 -6.36 16.00
C GLY A 95 -14.20 -5.66 16.85
N ALA A 96 -12.94 -5.67 16.39
CA ALA A 96 -11.87 -4.98 17.07
C ALA A 96 -12.02 -3.47 16.92
N ARG A 97 -11.68 -2.72 17.97
CA ARG A 97 -11.76 -1.25 17.93
C ARG A 97 -10.60 -0.59 17.19
N VAL A 98 -9.50 -1.31 17.04
CA VAL A 98 -8.25 -0.81 16.49
C VAL A 98 -7.58 -1.92 15.69
N PHE A 99 -6.98 -1.59 14.56
CA PHE A 99 -6.07 -2.45 13.83
C PHE A 99 -4.69 -1.77 13.68
N GLY A 100 -3.65 -2.57 13.45
CA GLY A 100 -2.29 -2.08 13.23
C GLY A 100 -1.92 -2.11 11.74
N LEU A 101 -1.17 -1.12 11.28
CA LEU A 101 -0.55 -1.08 9.95
C LEU A 101 0.96 -0.95 10.11
N LYS A 102 1.72 -1.84 9.47
CA LYS A 102 3.18 -1.79 9.45
C LYS A 102 3.71 -2.05 8.05
N MET A 103 4.77 -1.35 7.68
CA MET A 103 5.32 -1.43 6.34
C MET A 103 6.84 -1.60 6.42
N LEU A 104 7.35 -2.57 5.69
CA LEU A 104 8.76 -2.95 5.70
C LEU A 104 9.29 -2.96 4.27
N ARG A 105 10.49 -2.40 4.09
CA ARG A 105 11.24 -2.54 2.83
C ARG A 105 12.53 -3.29 3.09
N ARG A 106 12.79 -4.28 2.26
CA ARG A 106 14.06 -4.99 2.17
C ARG A 106 14.53 -4.95 0.72
N ARG A 107 15.80 -5.26 0.49
CA ARG A 107 16.36 -5.30 -0.86
C ARG A 107 15.50 -6.19 -1.78
N GLY A 108 14.95 -5.58 -2.83
CA GLY A 108 14.11 -6.26 -3.81
C GLY A 108 12.68 -6.60 -3.36
N TRP A 109 12.25 -6.21 -2.14
CA TRP A 109 10.95 -6.56 -1.59
C TRP A 109 10.34 -5.46 -0.73
N ILE A 110 9.03 -5.35 -0.80
CA ILE A 110 8.23 -4.66 0.22
C ILE A 110 7.30 -5.67 0.89
N ARG A 111 7.03 -5.46 2.17
CA ARG A 111 6.06 -6.22 2.97
C ARG A 111 5.15 -5.25 3.70
N ILE A 112 3.87 -5.49 3.60
CA ILE A 112 2.85 -4.70 4.30
C ILE A 112 2.03 -5.64 5.16
N GLU A 113 1.82 -5.24 6.41
CA GLU A 113 1.20 -6.02 7.47
C GLU A 113 0.00 -5.27 8.04
N VAL A 114 -1.12 -5.95 8.16
CA VAL A 114 -2.30 -5.49 8.88
C VAL A 114 -2.52 -6.40 10.08
N ARG A 115 -2.34 -5.87 11.28
CA ARG A 115 -2.55 -6.58 12.53
C ARG A 115 -3.96 -6.38 13.03
N ASP A 116 -4.61 -7.47 13.29
CA ASP A 116 -5.96 -7.55 13.81
C ASP A 116 -5.94 -8.29 15.16
N PRO A 117 -6.40 -7.68 16.26
CA PRO A 117 -6.43 -8.33 17.56
C PRO A 117 -7.52 -9.42 17.70
N SER A 118 -8.35 -9.64 16.69
CA SER A 118 -9.36 -10.71 16.72
C SER A 118 -8.75 -12.08 16.45
N ARG A 119 -9.40 -13.14 16.95
CA ARG A 119 -8.95 -14.53 16.75
C ARG A 119 -9.51 -15.21 15.51
N GLY A 120 -10.47 -14.59 14.80
CA GLY A 120 -11.04 -15.15 13.59
C GLY A 120 -10.02 -15.19 12.45
N LEU A 121 -9.85 -16.35 11.80
CA LEU A 121 -9.02 -16.45 10.60
C LEU A 121 -9.71 -15.76 9.42
N PRO A 122 -8.98 -15.04 8.55
CA PRO A 122 -9.52 -14.64 7.27
C PRO A 122 -9.83 -15.92 6.47
N CYS A 123 -11.08 -16.12 6.12
CA CYS A 123 -11.46 -17.25 5.28
C CYS A 123 -11.17 -16.88 3.82
N LEU A 124 -10.36 -17.71 3.15
CA LEU A 124 -10.45 -17.89 1.71
C LEU A 124 -11.76 -18.63 1.44
N MET A 125 -12.85 -17.88 1.29
CA MET A 125 -14.11 -18.47 0.83
C MET A 125 -13.95 -18.76 -0.66
N PRO A 126 -14.37 -19.96 -1.14
CA PRO A 126 -14.55 -20.16 -2.57
C PRO A 126 -15.52 -19.08 -3.07
N VAL A 127 -15.07 -18.25 -3.97
CA VAL A 127 -15.87 -17.15 -4.52
C VAL A 127 -16.93 -17.77 -5.43
N GLY A 128 -18.18 -17.81 -4.97
CA GLY A 128 -19.30 -17.94 -5.88
C GLY A 128 -19.35 -16.70 -6.77
N GLU A 129 -19.66 -16.85 -8.06
CA GLU A 129 -19.61 -15.78 -9.08
C GLU A 129 -20.42 -14.51 -8.73
N LEU A 130 -21.19 -14.52 -7.65
CA LEU A 130 -22.07 -13.43 -7.21
C LEU A 130 -21.67 -12.78 -5.87
N ASP A 131 -20.63 -13.26 -5.18
CA ASP A 131 -20.22 -12.72 -3.89
C ASP A 131 -19.19 -11.60 -4.03
N VAL A 132 -19.64 -10.38 -3.83
CA VAL A 132 -18.77 -9.17 -3.80
C VAL A 132 -17.84 -9.18 -2.58
N SER A 133 -18.14 -9.96 -1.53
CA SER A 133 -17.44 -9.95 -0.25
C SER A 133 -16.22 -10.88 -0.15
N GLY A 134 -16.06 -11.82 -1.06
CA GLY A 134 -14.95 -12.79 -1.04
C GLY A 134 -13.76 -12.48 -1.94
N ARG A 135 -13.80 -11.38 -2.68
CA ARG A 135 -12.79 -11.05 -3.70
C ARG A 135 -11.48 -10.53 -3.15
N GLY A 136 -11.45 -10.04 -1.91
CA GLY A 136 -10.29 -9.37 -1.35
C GLY A 136 -9.05 -10.25 -1.25
N LEU A 137 -9.17 -11.43 -0.64
CA LEU A 137 -8.04 -12.36 -0.53
C LEU A 137 -7.67 -12.98 -1.89
N PHE A 138 -8.63 -13.12 -2.80
CA PHE A 138 -8.34 -13.53 -4.17
C PHE A 138 -7.46 -12.50 -4.89
N LEU A 139 -7.73 -11.20 -4.73
CA LEU A 139 -6.87 -10.13 -5.27
C LEU A 139 -5.48 -10.16 -4.63
N VAL A 140 -5.40 -10.37 -3.32
CA VAL A 140 -4.12 -10.50 -2.61
C VAL A 140 -3.32 -11.67 -3.19
N ASP A 141 -3.95 -12.83 -3.40
CA ASP A 141 -3.31 -14.01 -3.98
C ASP A 141 -2.84 -13.78 -5.43
N LYS A 142 -3.58 -13.01 -6.21
CA LYS A 142 -3.25 -12.77 -7.63
C LYS A 142 -2.23 -11.66 -7.87
N LEU A 143 -2.21 -10.64 -7.02
CA LEU A 143 -1.42 -9.42 -7.25
C LEU A 143 -0.19 -9.33 -6.34
N SER A 144 -0.09 -10.14 -5.28
CA SER A 144 1.13 -10.23 -4.48
C SER A 144 1.99 -11.42 -4.93
N ASP A 145 3.28 -11.34 -4.66
CA ASP A 145 4.19 -12.47 -4.89
C ASP A 145 4.08 -13.52 -3.78
N ARG A 146 3.81 -13.07 -2.57
CA ARG A 146 3.56 -13.90 -1.39
C ARG A 146 2.60 -13.21 -0.45
N TRP A 147 1.80 -13.96 0.25
CA TRP A 147 0.97 -13.48 1.33
C TRP A 147 0.77 -14.57 2.39
N GLY A 148 0.32 -14.18 3.56
CA GLY A 148 0.08 -15.12 4.64
C GLY A 148 -0.60 -14.50 5.85
N VAL A 149 -0.83 -15.35 6.84
CA VAL A 149 -1.39 -14.99 8.13
C VAL A 149 -0.53 -15.55 9.23
N ASP A 150 0.01 -14.69 10.07
CA ASP A 150 0.76 -15.05 11.25
C ASP A 150 -0.17 -14.99 12.47
N LEU A 151 -0.36 -16.12 13.13
CA LEU A 151 -1.15 -16.19 14.36
C LEU A 151 -0.31 -15.68 15.53
N LEU A 152 -0.89 -14.81 16.33
CA LEU A 152 -0.29 -14.23 17.51
C LEU A 152 -1.01 -14.72 18.77
N PRO A 153 -0.40 -14.63 19.96
CA PRO A 153 -1.07 -14.92 21.22
C PRO A 153 -2.39 -14.14 21.38
N ARG A 154 -2.42 -12.92 20.84
CA ARG A 154 -3.63 -12.08 20.75
C ARG A 154 -3.80 -11.57 19.33
N GLY A 155 -4.71 -12.22 18.59
CA GLY A 155 -5.03 -11.84 17.22
C GLY A 155 -4.15 -12.47 16.16
N LYS A 156 -4.05 -11.79 15.03
CA LYS A 156 -3.31 -12.23 13.84
C LYS A 156 -2.72 -11.04 13.10
N THR A 157 -1.72 -11.31 12.29
CA THR A 157 -1.21 -10.37 11.29
C THR A 157 -1.43 -10.99 9.92
N THR A 158 -2.20 -10.33 9.07
CA THR A 158 -2.31 -10.67 7.66
C THR A 158 -1.34 -9.78 6.89
N TRP A 159 -0.57 -10.37 6.00
CA TRP A 159 0.49 -9.66 5.30
C TRP A 159 0.60 -10.09 3.84
N PHE A 160 1.15 -9.22 3.02
CA PHE A 160 1.58 -9.54 1.68
C PHE A 160 2.97 -8.98 1.38
N GLU A 161 3.65 -9.59 0.43
CA GLU A 161 4.94 -9.18 -0.09
C GLU A 161 4.89 -9.02 -1.60
N MET A 162 5.57 -8.00 -2.10
CA MET A 162 5.71 -7.73 -3.52
C MET A 162 7.19 -7.53 -3.86
N ARG A 163 7.61 -8.11 -4.99
CA ARG A 163 8.93 -7.82 -5.56
C ARG A 163 8.95 -6.42 -6.11
N VAL A 164 10.04 -5.72 -5.86
CA VAL A 164 10.25 -4.37 -6.37
C VAL A 164 11.64 -4.28 -6.98
N VAL A 165 11.76 -3.53 -8.06
CA VAL A 165 13.06 -3.22 -8.65
C VAL A 165 13.63 -2.04 -7.86
N ASP A 166 14.74 -2.26 -7.18
CA ASP A 166 15.48 -1.15 -6.60
C ASP A 166 16.08 -0.33 -7.76
N ARG A 167 15.72 0.95 -7.83
CA ARG A 167 16.40 1.86 -8.76
C ARG A 167 17.86 1.91 -8.32
N GLU A 168 18.75 1.44 -9.17
CA GLU A 168 20.18 1.70 -8.98
C GLU A 168 20.39 3.21 -8.89
N ARG A 169 21.06 3.62 -7.81
CA ARG A 169 21.44 5.04 -7.58
C ARG A 169 22.62 5.40 -8.46
#